data_84b16e74db2df0f4dd45c289c41cb51f
#
_entry.id   84b16e74db2df0f4dd45c289c41cb51f
#
_cell.length_a   1.000
_cell.length_b   1.000
_cell.length_c   1.000
_cell.angle_alpha   90.00
_cell.angle_beta   90.00
_cell.angle_gamma   90.00
#
_symmetry.space_group_name_H-M   'P 1'
#
loop_
_entity.id
_entity.type
_entity.pdbx_description
1 polymer ?
#
loop_
_entity_poly.entity_id
_entity_poly.type
_entity_poly.pdbx_seq_one_letter_code
_entity_poly.pdbx_strand_id
1 'polypeptide(L)'
;MATATVTVALAAASTLVVLMGSSTTRVVAPTIAGASIGVAASPTAVPVAVVERPAPVATQTTIAQVRGPVAYSAEPDGPPVGTLPTGSWWSTTKFLPVIAEAPGWLEVRLPQRPNGLTGWIPADQAQLSATTYGIVINVVTHRLQVYDGGRLTLDFPAGVGTPDDPTPLGDFYVMEFGASRGPGWGPFLLATNAHSEAISSWEGSGDAFTAIHGPLGADAAIGDTGGEISHGCVRLHSADLAQLQPIPPGTPIVITAEPPSPW
;
A
#
# COMPACT_ATOMS: atom_id res chain seq x y z
N MET A 1 -48.20 31.28 -16.17
CA MET A 1 -47.29 32.28 -16.76
C MET A 1 -46.88 33.23 -15.66
N ALA A 2 -45.66 33.13 -15.19
CA ALA A 2 -45.03 34.09 -14.30
C ALA A 2 -43.53 34.08 -14.59
N THR A 3 -43.08 35.13 -15.24
CA THR A 3 -41.69 35.41 -15.61
C THR A 3 -40.96 36.04 -14.42
N ALA A 4 -39.92 35.40 -13.92
CA ALA A 4 -39.05 35.96 -12.90
C ALA A 4 -37.79 36.54 -13.59
N THR A 5 -37.63 37.86 -13.41
CA THR A 5 -36.50 38.62 -13.92
C THR A 5 -35.37 38.59 -12.87
N VAL A 6 -34.19 38.12 -13.26
CA VAL A 6 -32.99 38.16 -12.43
C VAL A 6 -32.18 39.42 -12.76
N THR A 7 -31.98 40.27 -11.76
CA THR A 7 -31.15 41.48 -11.86
C THR A 7 -29.77 41.16 -11.39
N VAL A 8 -28.78 41.34 -12.29
CA VAL A 8 -27.35 41.21 -11.96
C VAL A 8 -26.81 42.58 -11.53
N ALA A 9 -26.30 42.68 -10.32
CA ALA A 9 -25.60 43.85 -9.80
C ALA A 9 -24.11 43.77 -10.09
N LEU A 10 -23.58 44.73 -10.83
CA LEU A 10 -22.15 44.91 -11.13
C LEU A 10 -21.50 45.72 -10.00
N ALA A 11 -20.56 45.15 -9.29
CA ALA A 11 -19.71 45.84 -8.31
C ALA A 11 -18.43 46.35 -8.98
N ALA A 12 -18.22 47.66 -8.97
CA ALA A 12 -17.02 48.33 -9.48
C ALA A 12 -15.89 48.24 -8.43
N ALA A 13 -14.74 47.72 -8.83
CA ALA A 13 -13.52 47.69 -8.02
C ALA A 13 -12.70 48.98 -8.28
N SER A 14 -12.50 49.81 -7.25
CA SER A 14 -11.67 50.97 -7.27
C SER A 14 -10.21 50.59 -7.04
N THR A 15 -9.34 50.92 -8.01
CA THR A 15 -7.89 50.68 -7.93
C THR A 15 -7.24 51.87 -7.24
N LEU A 16 -6.61 51.62 -6.08
CA LEU A 16 -5.77 52.62 -5.38
C LEU A 16 -4.32 52.47 -5.86
N VAL A 17 -3.79 53.50 -6.54
CA VAL A 17 -2.39 53.58 -6.92
C VAL A 17 -1.61 54.27 -5.80
N VAL A 18 -0.69 53.58 -5.15
CA VAL A 18 0.26 54.12 -4.18
C VAL A 18 1.60 54.35 -4.90
N LEU A 19 1.98 55.64 -5.06
CA LEU A 19 3.29 56.04 -5.55
C LEU A 19 4.31 55.93 -4.41
N MET A 20 5.22 54.99 -4.48
CA MET A 20 6.38 54.92 -3.59
C MET A 20 7.58 55.66 -4.21
N GLY A 21 8.02 56.74 -3.54
CA GLY A 21 9.20 57.49 -3.90
C GLY A 21 10.48 56.73 -3.57
N SER A 22 11.39 56.70 -4.55
CA SER A 22 12.72 56.07 -4.42
C SER A 22 13.69 57.00 -3.75
N SER A 23 14.11 56.70 -2.52
CA SER A 23 15.27 57.38 -1.87
C SER A 23 16.52 56.53 -2.07
N THR A 24 17.44 57.03 -2.89
CA THR A 24 18.75 56.39 -3.11
C THR A 24 19.70 56.79 -1.99
N THR A 25 19.98 55.87 -1.07
CA THR A 25 21.06 56.03 -0.09
C THR A 25 22.35 55.42 -0.63
N ARG A 26 23.33 56.26 -0.87
CA ARG A 26 24.66 55.86 -1.36
C ARG A 26 25.48 55.35 -0.16
N VAL A 27 25.69 54.01 -0.12
CA VAL A 27 26.57 53.38 0.87
C VAL A 27 28.00 53.35 0.34
N VAL A 28 28.92 54.03 1.05
CA VAL A 28 30.37 53.99 0.80
C VAL A 28 30.92 52.73 1.45
N ALA A 29 31.51 51.84 0.66
CA ALA A 29 32.15 50.65 1.17
C ALA A 29 33.56 50.93 1.72
N PRO A 30 33.95 50.42 2.89
CA PRO A 30 35.34 50.50 3.35
C PRO A 30 36.19 49.44 2.64
N THR A 31 37.34 49.87 2.13
CA THR A 31 38.37 48.99 1.57
C THR A 31 39.05 48.24 2.71
N ILE A 32 38.89 46.90 2.76
CA ILE A 32 39.63 46.06 3.69
C ILE A 32 40.81 45.44 2.95
N ALA A 33 42.02 45.68 3.46
CA ALA A 33 43.27 45.11 2.99
C ALA A 33 43.28 43.58 3.12
N GLY A 34 43.85 42.92 2.13
CA GLY A 34 43.87 41.45 2.01
C GLY A 34 44.56 40.76 3.18
N ALA A 35 43.83 39.87 3.80
CA ALA A 35 44.37 38.76 4.58
C ALA A 35 44.16 37.48 3.80
N SER A 36 45.25 36.81 3.42
CA SER A 36 45.22 35.47 2.80
C SER A 36 44.76 34.47 3.84
N ILE A 37 43.51 33.98 3.71
CA ILE A 37 43.03 32.89 4.52
C ILE A 37 43.48 31.60 3.83
N GLY A 38 44.34 30.83 4.52
CA GLY A 38 44.74 29.49 4.07
C GLY A 38 43.50 28.63 3.91
N VAL A 39 43.38 27.98 2.75
CA VAL A 39 42.35 26.99 2.48
C VAL A 39 42.58 25.80 3.41
N ALA A 40 41.77 25.68 4.47
CA ALA A 40 41.71 24.50 5.29
C ALA A 40 41.18 23.34 4.41
N ALA A 41 41.93 22.23 4.34
CA ALA A 41 41.51 21.04 3.65
C ALA A 41 40.13 20.59 4.20
N SER A 42 39.16 20.43 3.30
CA SER A 42 37.86 19.85 3.64
C SER A 42 38.06 18.48 4.31
N PRO A 43 37.40 18.19 5.44
CA PRO A 43 37.49 16.87 6.04
C PRO A 43 36.97 15.86 5.02
N THR A 44 37.79 14.82 4.74
CA THR A 44 37.40 13.68 3.93
C THR A 44 36.18 13.05 4.59
N ALA A 45 35.03 13.08 3.89
CA ALA A 45 33.83 12.43 4.38
C ALA A 45 34.10 10.94 4.55
N VAL A 46 34.11 10.48 5.79
CA VAL A 46 34.14 9.03 6.09
C VAL A 46 32.81 8.46 5.56
N PRO A 47 32.83 7.45 4.68
CA PRO A 47 31.60 6.84 4.23
C PRO A 47 30.88 6.26 5.46
N VAL A 48 29.71 6.82 5.80
CA VAL A 48 28.84 6.23 6.80
C VAL A 48 28.37 4.91 6.18
N ALA A 49 28.78 3.79 6.78
CA ALA A 49 28.28 2.49 6.39
C ALA A 49 26.75 2.52 6.57
N VAL A 50 26.04 2.43 5.45
CA VAL A 50 24.57 2.24 5.49
C VAL A 50 24.38 0.86 6.10
N VAL A 51 23.98 0.81 7.36
CA VAL A 51 23.53 -0.43 7.99
C VAL A 51 22.22 -0.78 7.31
N GLU A 52 22.29 -1.72 6.37
CA GLU A 52 21.14 -2.23 5.67
C GLU A 52 20.25 -2.95 6.69
N ARG A 53 19.09 -2.37 6.97
CA ARG A 53 18.12 -2.96 7.90
C ARG A 53 17.58 -4.24 7.25
N PRO A 54 17.46 -5.36 8.01
CA PRO A 54 16.75 -6.53 7.50
C PRO A 54 15.36 -6.12 7.01
N ALA A 55 15.00 -6.56 5.81
CA ALA A 55 13.67 -6.28 5.27
C ALA A 55 12.60 -6.91 6.16
N PRO A 56 11.49 -6.22 6.42
CA PRO A 56 10.38 -6.76 7.22
C PRO A 56 9.61 -7.88 6.49
N VAL A 57 9.99 -8.20 5.27
CA VAL A 57 9.43 -9.26 4.42
C VAL A 57 10.53 -10.19 3.93
N ALA A 58 10.19 -11.44 3.59
CA ALA A 58 11.11 -12.40 3.01
C ALA A 58 11.71 -11.86 1.69
N THR A 59 12.97 -12.18 1.44
CA THR A 59 13.67 -11.79 0.19
C THR A 59 13.14 -12.54 -1.04
N GLN A 60 12.50 -13.68 -0.83
CA GLN A 60 11.82 -14.48 -1.84
C GLN A 60 10.72 -15.31 -1.18
N THR A 61 9.59 -15.47 -1.87
CA THR A 61 8.46 -16.29 -1.44
C THR A 61 8.07 -17.27 -2.54
N THR A 62 7.98 -18.54 -2.20
CA THR A 62 7.42 -19.58 -3.09
C THR A 62 5.91 -19.40 -3.18
N ILE A 63 5.35 -19.48 -4.39
CA ILE A 63 3.93 -19.33 -4.68
C ILE A 63 3.41 -20.64 -5.25
N ALA A 64 2.41 -21.22 -4.61
CA ALA A 64 1.64 -22.35 -5.10
C ALA A 64 0.47 -21.83 -5.95
N GLN A 65 0.56 -22.02 -7.25
CA GLN A 65 -0.55 -21.77 -8.15
C GLN A 65 -1.44 -23.02 -8.22
N VAL A 66 -2.66 -22.92 -7.75
CA VAL A 66 -3.65 -24.01 -7.78
C VAL A 66 -4.85 -23.66 -8.66
N ARG A 67 -5.43 -24.65 -9.32
CA ARG A 67 -6.59 -24.47 -10.20
C ARG A 67 -7.71 -25.41 -9.75
N GLY A 68 -8.91 -24.88 -9.64
CA GLY A 68 -10.07 -25.65 -9.20
C GLY A 68 -10.10 -25.89 -7.68
N PRO A 69 -11.00 -26.80 -7.24
CA PRO A 69 -11.12 -27.15 -5.84
C PRO A 69 -9.95 -28.02 -5.40
N VAL A 70 -9.24 -27.61 -4.35
CA VAL A 70 -8.18 -28.38 -3.71
C VAL A 70 -8.53 -28.54 -2.25
N ALA A 71 -8.56 -29.76 -1.77
CA ALA A 71 -8.74 -30.05 -0.34
C ALA A 71 -7.48 -29.66 0.44
N TYR A 72 -7.66 -29.15 1.65
CA TYR A 72 -6.56 -28.90 2.56
C TYR A 72 -6.77 -29.58 3.91
N SER A 73 -5.67 -29.88 4.58
CA SER A 73 -5.61 -30.55 5.88
C SER A 73 -4.94 -29.65 6.92
N ALA A 74 -5.13 -29.93 8.21
CA ALA A 74 -4.47 -29.21 9.29
C ALA A 74 -2.99 -29.58 9.42
N GLU A 75 -2.60 -30.77 8.95
CA GLU A 75 -1.24 -31.31 8.98
C GLU A 75 -0.97 -32.16 7.73
N PRO A 76 0.30 -32.40 7.35
CA PRO A 76 0.64 -33.34 6.28
C PRO A 76 0.04 -34.72 6.54
N ASP A 77 -0.46 -35.39 5.50
CA ASP A 77 -1.13 -36.70 5.56
C ASP A 77 -2.38 -36.76 6.47
N GLY A 78 -2.80 -35.60 7.00
CA GLY A 78 -4.01 -35.50 7.82
C GLY A 78 -5.30 -35.60 7.00
N PRO A 79 -6.45 -35.84 7.65
CA PRO A 79 -7.74 -35.83 6.97
C PRO A 79 -8.06 -34.43 6.46
N PRO A 80 -8.74 -34.28 5.31
CA PRO A 80 -9.19 -32.99 4.81
C PRO A 80 -10.11 -32.30 5.83
N VAL A 81 -9.82 -31.03 6.13
CA VAL A 81 -10.62 -30.18 7.01
C VAL A 81 -11.38 -29.09 6.25
N GLY A 82 -11.09 -28.93 4.96
CA GLY A 82 -11.77 -27.98 4.10
C GLY A 82 -11.36 -28.10 2.64
N THR A 83 -11.91 -27.23 1.82
CA THR A 83 -11.61 -27.14 0.40
C THR A 83 -11.40 -25.67 0.01
N LEU A 84 -10.39 -25.39 -0.80
CA LEU A 84 -10.19 -24.05 -1.37
C LEU A 84 -11.43 -23.66 -2.19
N PRO A 85 -11.97 -22.45 -1.98
CA PRO A 85 -13.18 -22.01 -2.67
C PRO A 85 -12.93 -21.89 -4.17
N THR A 86 -13.93 -22.26 -4.98
CA THR A 86 -13.93 -22.09 -6.43
C THR A 86 -15.11 -21.22 -6.84
N GLY A 87 -14.93 -20.45 -7.92
CA GLY A 87 -16.05 -19.71 -8.52
C GLY A 87 -16.60 -18.57 -7.67
N SER A 88 -15.81 -18.03 -6.76
CA SER A 88 -16.17 -16.79 -6.08
C SER A 88 -15.84 -15.58 -6.97
N TRP A 89 -15.99 -14.38 -6.47
CA TRP A 89 -15.72 -13.06 -7.00
C TRP A 89 -14.41 -12.91 -7.80
N TRP A 90 -13.48 -13.84 -7.64
CA TRP A 90 -12.12 -13.82 -8.04
C TRP A 90 -11.83 -15.01 -8.96
N SER A 91 -10.71 -14.97 -9.65
CA SER A 91 -10.23 -16.02 -10.55
C SER A 91 -10.38 -17.45 -9.98
N THR A 92 -10.65 -18.42 -10.84
CA THR A 92 -10.60 -19.84 -10.48
C THR A 92 -9.18 -20.31 -10.13
N THR A 93 -8.15 -19.58 -10.57
CA THR A 93 -6.76 -19.82 -10.21
C THR A 93 -6.42 -19.07 -8.94
N LYS A 94 -5.84 -19.74 -7.96
CA LYS A 94 -5.34 -19.16 -6.72
C LYS A 94 -3.81 -19.13 -6.74
N PHE A 95 -3.23 -18.07 -6.21
CA PHE A 95 -1.80 -17.89 -6.03
C PHE A 95 -1.54 -17.77 -4.53
N LEU A 96 -1.13 -18.86 -3.90
CA LEU A 96 -1.04 -18.98 -2.45
C LEU A 96 0.43 -18.93 -2.02
N PRO A 97 0.83 -18.02 -1.11
CA PRO A 97 2.16 -18.06 -0.52
C PRO A 97 2.37 -19.37 0.24
N VAL A 98 3.48 -20.05 -0.07
CA VAL A 98 3.95 -21.21 0.68
C VAL A 98 4.71 -20.71 1.91
N ILE A 99 4.34 -21.19 3.08
CA ILE A 99 4.94 -20.79 4.36
C ILE A 99 5.75 -21.93 5.00
N ALA A 100 5.44 -23.17 4.65
CA ALA A 100 6.24 -24.34 5.02
C ALA A 100 6.09 -25.45 3.98
N GLU A 101 7.04 -26.38 3.97
CA GLU A 101 7.06 -27.56 3.09
C GLU A 101 7.31 -28.83 3.91
N ALA A 102 6.63 -29.91 3.50
CA ALA A 102 6.88 -31.26 3.98
C ALA A 102 6.91 -32.22 2.77
N PRO A 103 7.43 -33.45 2.89
CA PRO A 103 7.44 -34.39 1.78
C PRO A 103 6.06 -34.60 1.16
N GLY A 104 5.86 -34.11 -0.08
CA GLY A 104 4.58 -34.18 -0.80
C GLY A 104 3.52 -33.15 -0.41
N TRP A 105 3.82 -32.20 0.49
CA TRP A 105 2.87 -31.25 1.03
C TRP A 105 3.43 -29.83 1.09
N LEU A 106 2.54 -28.85 0.92
CA LEU A 106 2.82 -27.41 1.04
C LEU A 106 1.86 -26.80 2.05
N GLU A 107 2.38 -26.12 3.07
CA GLU A 107 1.56 -25.25 3.90
C GLU A 107 1.39 -23.91 3.23
N VAL A 108 0.16 -23.48 3.06
CA VAL A 108 -0.16 -22.22 2.34
C VAL A 108 -1.08 -21.34 3.18
N ARG A 109 -1.03 -20.02 2.94
CA ARG A 109 -2.03 -19.10 3.47
C ARG A 109 -3.33 -19.27 2.69
N LEU A 110 -4.43 -19.41 3.40
CA LEU A 110 -5.75 -19.62 2.80
C LEU A 110 -6.48 -18.27 2.62
N PRO A 111 -7.29 -18.11 1.56
CA PRO A 111 -8.07 -16.90 1.31
C PRO A 111 -9.43 -16.90 2.05
N GLN A 112 -9.53 -17.51 3.21
CA GLN A 112 -10.77 -17.74 3.94
C GLN A 112 -10.71 -17.14 5.34
N ARG A 113 -11.88 -16.88 5.94
CA ARG A 113 -11.98 -16.54 7.36
C ARG A 113 -11.69 -17.74 8.25
N PRO A 114 -11.10 -17.54 9.45
CA PRO A 114 -10.60 -16.26 9.96
C PRO A 114 -9.32 -15.80 9.26
N ASN A 115 -8.98 -14.50 9.41
CA ASN A 115 -7.67 -13.99 8.97
C ASN A 115 -6.54 -14.82 9.57
N GLY A 116 -5.46 -15.04 8.78
CA GLY A 116 -4.32 -15.83 9.21
C GLY A 116 -4.47 -17.35 9.06
N LEU A 117 -5.62 -17.84 8.55
CA LEU A 117 -5.83 -19.27 8.35
C LEU A 117 -4.78 -19.83 7.37
N THR A 118 -4.22 -21.00 7.74
CA THR A 118 -3.29 -21.78 6.91
C THR A 118 -3.81 -23.20 6.72
N GLY A 119 -3.23 -23.92 5.78
CA GLY A 119 -3.56 -25.32 5.56
C GLY A 119 -2.56 -26.00 4.65
N TRP A 120 -2.47 -27.31 4.77
CA TRP A 120 -1.60 -28.16 3.98
C TRP A 120 -2.33 -28.68 2.75
N ILE A 121 -1.78 -28.46 1.58
CA ILE A 121 -2.28 -28.96 0.30
C ILE A 121 -1.28 -29.95 -0.31
N PRO A 122 -1.72 -30.95 -1.11
CA PRO A 122 -0.82 -31.83 -1.84
C PRO A 122 0.03 -31.02 -2.83
N ALA A 123 1.35 -31.23 -2.82
CA ALA A 123 2.28 -30.48 -3.66
C ALA A 123 2.09 -30.76 -5.16
N ASP A 124 1.60 -31.95 -5.53
CA ASP A 124 1.31 -32.33 -6.91
C ASP A 124 0.09 -31.61 -7.52
N GLN A 125 -0.73 -30.96 -6.70
CA GLN A 125 -1.86 -30.16 -7.15
C GLN A 125 -1.52 -28.69 -7.38
N ALA A 126 -0.25 -28.31 -7.19
CA ALA A 126 0.21 -26.95 -7.35
C ALA A 126 1.32 -26.82 -8.39
N GLN A 127 1.26 -25.76 -9.20
CA GLN A 127 2.39 -25.33 -10.00
C GLN A 127 3.17 -24.27 -9.18
N LEU A 128 4.46 -24.52 -8.95
CA LEU A 128 5.29 -23.61 -8.17
C LEU A 128 5.89 -22.50 -9.04
N SER A 129 5.92 -21.33 -8.47
CA SER A 129 6.65 -20.14 -8.95
C SER A 129 7.21 -19.40 -7.75
N ALA A 130 7.87 -18.26 -7.96
CA ALA A 130 8.38 -17.45 -6.87
C ALA A 130 8.24 -15.95 -7.17
N THR A 131 8.17 -15.14 -6.12
CA THR A 131 8.26 -13.69 -6.18
C THR A 131 9.33 -13.18 -5.22
N THR A 132 10.03 -12.11 -5.60
CA THR A 132 10.94 -11.36 -4.73
C THR A 132 10.27 -10.13 -4.12
N TYR A 133 9.04 -9.83 -4.56
CA TYR A 133 8.27 -8.71 -4.03
C TYR A 133 7.65 -9.04 -2.66
N GLY A 134 7.55 -8.00 -1.84
CA GLY A 134 6.77 -7.99 -0.61
C GLY A 134 6.23 -6.59 -0.34
N ILE A 135 5.09 -6.49 0.29
CA ILE A 135 4.43 -5.23 0.64
C ILE A 135 4.36 -5.11 2.15
N VAL A 136 4.65 -3.93 2.67
CA VAL A 136 4.40 -3.57 4.08
C VAL A 136 3.45 -2.38 4.11
N ILE A 137 2.38 -2.50 4.87
CA ILE A 137 1.43 -1.43 5.11
C ILE A 137 1.46 -1.11 6.60
N ASN A 138 1.84 0.12 6.94
CA ASN A 138 1.86 0.58 8.32
C ASN A 138 0.66 1.50 8.55
N VAL A 139 -0.29 1.05 9.38
CA VAL A 139 -1.54 1.79 9.63
C VAL A 139 -1.37 2.99 10.57
N VAL A 140 -0.22 3.10 11.27
CA VAL A 140 0.07 4.23 12.16
C VAL A 140 0.81 5.35 11.41
N THR A 141 1.75 4.98 10.55
CA THR A 141 2.50 5.97 9.74
C THR A 141 1.81 6.28 8.42
N HIS A 142 0.71 5.58 8.11
CA HIS A 142 -0.03 5.70 6.86
C HIS A 142 0.86 5.54 5.62
N ARG A 143 1.68 4.49 5.61
CA ARG A 143 2.61 4.21 4.51
C ARG A 143 2.39 2.83 3.92
N LEU A 144 2.47 2.74 2.60
CA LEU A 144 2.62 1.47 1.87
C LEU A 144 4.02 1.45 1.26
N GLN A 145 4.76 0.40 1.61
CA GLN A 145 6.13 0.18 1.16
C GLN A 145 6.22 -1.10 0.35
N VAL A 146 6.94 -1.07 -0.76
CA VAL A 146 7.24 -2.24 -1.59
C VAL A 146 8.70 -2.57 -1.50
N TYR A 147 8.97 -3.82 -1.25
CA TYR A 147 10.31 -4.40 -1.21
C TYR A 147 10.48 -5.35 -2.40
N ASP A 148 11.66 -5.37 -3.00
CA ASP A 148 12.08 -6.33 -4.02
C ASP A 148 13.44 -6.92 -3.62
N GLY A 149 13.50 -8.24 -3.44
CA GLY A 149 14.68 -8.94 -2.92
C GLY A 149 15.14 -8.43 -1.55
N GLY A 150 14.21 -7.96 -0.72
CA GLY A 150 14.49 -7.39 0.59
C GLY A 150 14.89 -5.91 0.59
N ARG A 151 15.00 -5.25 -0.57
CA ARG A 151 15.29 -3.82 -0.69
C ARG A 151 14.01 -3.02 -0.84
N LEU A 152 13.90 -1.92 -0.10
CA LEU A 152 12.83 -0.93 -0.31
C LEU A 152 12.97 -0.30 -1.70
N THR A 153 11.92 -0.44 -2.53
CA THR A 153 11.89 0.09 -3.90
C THR A 153 10.84 1.18 -4.09
N LEU A 154 9.71 1.08 -3.38
CA LEU A 154 8.64 2.08 -3.42
C LEU A 154 8.18 2.39 -1.99
N ASP A 155 7.82 3.65 -1.75
CA ASP A 155 7.31 4.11 -0.45
C ASP A 155 6.29 5.22 -0.68
N PHE A 156 5.01 4.94 -0.43
CA PHE A 156 3.88 5.80 -0.74
C PHE A 156 3.10 6.20 0.51
N PRO A 157 2.53 7.40 0.56
CA PRO A 157 1.48 7.72 1.51
C PRO A 157 0.24 6.86 1.21
N ALA A 158 -0.45 6.43 2.25
CA ALA A 158 -1.61 5.57 2.13
C ALA A 158 -2.76 6.03 3.03
N GLY A 159 -3.98 5.90 2.53
CA GLY A 159 -5.17 5.94 3.35
C GLY A 159 -5.52 4.54 3.86
N VAL A 160 -5.94 4.44 5.11
CA VAL A 160 -6.28 3.18 5.79
C VAL A 160 -7.71 3.22 6.34
N GLY A 161 -8.14 2.15 6.97
CA GLY A 161 -9.44 2.06 7.63
C GLY A 161 -9.59 3.03 8.80
N THR A 162 -10.83 3.48 9.04
CA THR A 162 -11.18 4.27 10.22
C THR A 162 -11.09 3.40 11.48
N PRO A 163 -11.10 3.99 12.70
CA PRO A 163 -11.15 3.23 13.94
C PRO A 163 -12.37 2.30 14.06
N ASP A 164 -13.50 2.66 13.45
CA ASP A 164 -14.73 1.86 13.45
C ASP A 164 -14.65 0.69 12.44
N ASP A 165 -13.95 0.89 11.32
CA ASP A 165 -13.76 -0.08 10.25
C ASP A 165 -12.26 -0.22 9.94
N PRO A 166 -11.45 -0.79 10.84
CA PRO A 166 -10.00 -0.78 10.72
C PRO A 166 -9.49 -1.66 9.57
N THR A 167 -8.36 -1.27 8.99
CA THR A 167 -7.58 -2.16 8.14
C THR A 167 -7.05 -3.31 9.00
N PRO A 168 -7.34 -4.58 8.67
CA PRO A 168 -6.92 -5.73 9.46
C PRO A 168 -5.39 -5.83 9.57
N LEU A 169 -4.90 -6.14 10.77
CA LEU A 169 -3.47 -6.38 11.01
C LEU A 169 -3.11 -7.84 10.79
N GLY A 170 -1.89 -8.10 10.35
CA GLY A 170 -1.36 -9.45 10.18
C GLY A 170 -0.66 -9.67 8.83
N ASP A 171 -0.50 -10.96 8.50
CA ASP A 171 0.15 -11.41 7.29
C ASP A 171 -0.89 -11.84 6.24
N PHE A 172 -0.84 -11.18 5.11
CA PHE A 172 -1.76 -11.36 3.99
C PHE A 172 -1.00 -11.53 2.67
N TYR A 173 -1.72 -11.52 1.56
CA TYR A 173 -1.11 -11.53 0.23
C TYR A 173 -2.04 -10.91 -0.83
N VAL A 174 -1.46 -10.54 -1.96
CA VAL A 174 -2.19 -10.11 -3.16
C VAL A 174 -2.88 -11.32 -3.78
N MET A 175 -4.21 -11.36 -3.77
CA MET A 175 -4.96 -12.45 -4.41
C MET A 175 -4.98 -12.32 -5.92
N GLU A 176 -5.35 -11.14 -6.42
CA GLU A 176 -5.41 -10.85 -7.86
C GLU A 176 -5.56 -9.36 -8.15
N PHE A 177 -5.39 -9.01 -9.43
CA PHE A 177 -5.76 -7.71 -9.96
C PHE A 177 -7.21 -7.70 -10.40
N GLY A 178 -8.01 -6.79 -9.86
CA GLY A 178 -9.37 -6.52 -10.30
C GLY A 178 -9.43 -5.34 -11.27
N ALA A 179 -10.40 -5.36 -12.17
CA ALA A 179 -10.65 -4.22 -13.04
C ALA A 179 -11.06 -2.98 -12.22
N SER A 180 -10.72 -1.79 -12.73
CA SER A 180 -11.21 -0.53 -12.15
C SER A 180 -12.74 -0.53 -12.08
N ARG A 181 -13.29 -0.09 -10.96
CA ARG A 181 -14.75 0.02 -10.75
C ARG A 181 -15.30 1.41 -11.12
N GLY A 182 -14.47 2.23 -11.77
CA GLY A 182 -14.88 3.54 -12.26
C GLY A 182 -14.08 4.71 -11.68
N PRO A 183 -14.55 5.94 -11.82
CA PRO A 183 -13.84 7.14 -11.37
C PRO A 183 -13.44 7.07 -9.90
N GLY A 184 -12.19 7.44 -9.61
CA GLY A 184 -11.63 7.43 -8.26
C GLY A 184 -11.09 6.09 -7.78
N TRP A 185 -11.42 4.95 -8.43
CA TRP A 185 -10.87 3.64 -8.08
C TRP A 185 -9.44 3.42 -8.57
N GLY A 186 -8.93 4.31 -9.44
CA GLY A 186 -7.62 4.14 -10.08
C GLY A 186 -7.66 3.20 -11.29
N PRO A 187 -6.49 2.86 -11.87
CA PRO A 187 -6.42 2.05 -13.09
C PRO A 187 -6.85 0.58 -12.89
N PHE A 188 -6.71 0.05 -11.69
CA PHE A 188 -7.07 -1.29 -11.25
C PHE A 188 -7.24 -1.30 -9.73
N LEU A 189 -7.55 -2.44 -9.16
CA LEU A 189 -7.42 -2.70 -7.73
C LEU A 189 -6.61 -3.98 -7.50
N LEU A 190 -5.88 -4.06 -6.37
CA LEU A 190 -5.29 -5.30 -5.88
C LEU A 190 -6.18 -5.82 -4.77
N ALA A 191 -6.83 -6.96 -5.03
CA ALA A 191 -7.57 -7.66 -4.00
C ALA A 191 -6.60 -8.38 -3.06
N THR A 192 -6.87 -8.35 -1.78
CA THR A 192 -6.08 -9.06 -0.76
C THR A 192 -6.92 -10.17 -0.13
N ASN A 193 -6.27 -11.12 0.55
CA ASN A 193 -6.98 -12.11 1.35
C ASN A 193 -7.29 -11.62 2.78
N ALA A 194 -7.13 -10.34 3.06
CA ALA A 194 -7.51 -9.76 4.33
C ALA A 194 -9.03 -9.53 4.36
N HIS A 195 -9.72 -10.11 5.32
CA HIS A 195 -11.14 -9.90 5.54
C HIS A 195 -11.35 -8.83 6.61
N SER A 196 -12.27 -7.89 6.38
CA SER A 196 -12.66 -6.94 7.41
C SER A 196 -13.19 -7.66 8.65
N GLU A 197 -12.75 -7.26 9.83
CA GLU A 197 -13.25 -7.81 11.11
C GLU A 197 -14.51 -7.09 11.59
N ALA A 198 -14.71 -5.85 11.15
CA ALA A 198 -15.88 -5.05 11.47
C ALA A 198 -17.06 -5.32 10.53
N ILE A 199 -16.80 -5.63 9.25
CA ILE A 199 -17.81 -5.81 8.21
C ILE A 199 -17.87 -7.29 7.82
N SER A 200 -19.02 -7.93 8.03
CA SER A 200 -19.24 -9.33 7.69
C SER A 200 -19.73 -9.55 6.26
N SER A 201 -20.30 -8.53 5.62
CA SER A 201 -20.81 -8.61 4.26
C SER A 201 -20.77 -7.24 3.59
N TRP A 202 -20.04 -7.12 2.50
CA TRP A 202 -20.00 -5.92 1.67
C TRP A 202 -20.96 -6.08 0.49
N GLU A 203 -21.87 -5.12 0.33
CA GLU A 203 -22.89 -5.11 -0.74
C GLU A 203 -23.68 -6.44 -0.85
N GLY A 204 -23.92 -7.11 0.27
CA GLY A 204 -24.69 -8.36 0.31
C GLY A 204 -23.91 -9.60 -0.13
N SER A 205 -22.60 -9.53 -0.24
CA SER A 205 -21.73 -10.60 -0.71
C SER A 205 -21.57 -11.81 0.23
N GLY A 206 -21.92 -11.65 1.50
CA GLY A 206 -21.62 -12.63 2.54
C GLY A 206 -20.18 -12.57 3.06
N ASP A 207 -19.35 -11.65 2.55
CA ASP A 207 -18.00 -11.40 3.00
C ASP A 207 -17.56 -9.95 2.70
N ALA A 208 -16.45 -9.51 3.27
CA ALA A 208 -15.87 -8.21 3.04
C ALA A 208 -14.34 -8.33 2.98
N PHE A 209 -13.81 -8.52 1.79
CA PHE A 209 -12.37 -8.46 1.53
C PHE A 209 -11.88 -7.03 1.45
N THR A 210 -10.65 -6.80 1.88
CA THR A 210 -9.98 -5.53 1.65
C THR A 210 -9.25 -5.54 0.30
N ALA A 211 -8.98 -4.34 -0.20
CA ALA A 211 -8.22 -4.15 -1.43
C ALA A 211 -7.31 -2.92 -1.31
N ILE A 212 -6.30 -2.85 -2.16
CA ILE A 212 -5.51 -1.65 -2.41
C ILE A 212 -6.05 -1.04 -3.70
N HIS A 213 -6.52 0.23 -3.64
CA HIS A 213 -7.16 0.89 -4.78
C HIS A 213 -6.95 2.42 -4.75
N GLY A 214 -7.53 3.13 -5.71
CA GLY A 214 -7.43 4.58 -5.83
C GLY A 214 -8.14 5.36 -4.72
N PRO A 215 -8.01 6.69 -4.71
CA PRO A 215 -8.33 7.53 -3.56
C PRO A 215 -9.83 7.73 -3.31
N LEU A 216 -10.69 7.48 -4.28
CA LEU A 216 -12.16 7.75 -4.21
C LEU A 216 -12.49 9.17 -3.75
N GLY A 217 -11.74 10.16 -4.26
CA GLY A 217 -11.93 11.58 -3.94
C GLY A 217 -11.26 12.04 -2.63
N ALA A 218 -10.56 11.15 -1.92
CA ALA A 218 -9.88 11.47 -0.66
C ALA A 218 -8.38 11.77 -0.84
N ASP A 219 -7.94 12.22 -2.02
CA ASP A 219 -6.52 12.49 -2.32
C ASP A 219 -5.86 13.39 -1.27
N ALA A 220 -6.54 14.45 -0.83
CA ALA A 220 -5.99 15.39 0.14
C ALA A 220 -5.80 14.80 1.55
N ALA A 221 -6.47 13.69 1.87
CA ALA A 221 -6.36 13.04 3.17
C ALA A 221 -5.34 11.89 3.17
N ILE A 222 -4.82 11.49 2.00
CA ILE A 222 -3.83 10.41 1.90
C ILE A 222 -2.47 10.93 2.37
N GLY A 223 -1.93 10.33 3.44
CA GLY A 223 -0.59 10.56 3.94
C GLY A 223 -0.39 11.81 4.82
N ASP A 224 -0.99 12.94 4.47
CA ASP A 224 -0.69 14.23 5.11
C ASP A 224 -1.57 14.52 6.34
N THR A 225 -2.80 14.02 6.38
CA THR A 225 -3.80 14.37 7.40
C THR A 225 -4.26 13.18 8.25
N GLY A 226 -3.52 12.11 8.27
CA GLY A 226 -3.81 10.95 9.08
C GLY A 226 -4.28 9.73 8.30
N GLY A 227 -4.95 9.91 7.16
CA GLY A 227 -5.30 8.84 6.23
C GLY A 227 -6.30 7.77 6.72
N GLU A 228 -6.96 7.94 7.87
CA GLU A 228 -8.02 7.05 8.35
C GLU A 228 -9.35 7.37 7.65
N ILE A 229 -9.52 6.86 6.43
CA ILE A 229 -10.53 7.36 5.49
C ILE A 229 -11.37 6.26 4.81
N SER A 230 -11.16 5.00 5.15
CA SER A 230 -11.81 3.87 4.45
C SER A 230 -12.56 2.94 5.41
N HIS A 231 -13.25 1.96 4.85
CA HIS A 231 -13.87 0.85 5.58
C HIS A 231 -12.94 -0.38 5.62
N GLY A 232 -11.62 -0.15 5.77
CA GLY A 232 -10.61 -1.19 5.85
C GLY A 232 -9.75 -1.36 4.60
N CYS A 233 -10.17 -0.89 3.43
CA CYS A 233 -9.34 -0.87 2.23
C CYS A 233 -8.17 0.11 2.35
N VAL A 234 -7.07 -0.18 1.65
CA VAL A 234 -5.92 0.73 1.56
C VAL A 234 -6.08 1.60 0.31
N ARG A 235 -5.98 2.92 0.47
CA ARG A 235 -6.12 3.87 -0.63
C ARG A 235 -4.79 4.51 -0.96
N LEU A 236 -4.48 4.58 -2.26
CA LEU A 236 -3.31 5.26 -2.79
C LEU A 236 -3.75 6.35 -3.77
N HIS A 237 -2.88 7.34 -4.00
CA HIS A 237 -3.01 8.17 -5.18
C HIS A 237 -2.97 7.30 -6.44
N SER A 238 -3.74 7.65 -7.48
CA SER A 238 -3.85 6.82 -8.69
C SER A 238 -2.51 6.60 -9.41
N ALA A 239 -1.59 7.59 -9.34
CA ALA A 239 -0.25 7.47 -9.93
C ALA A 239 0.64 6.50 -9.14
N ASP A 240 0.51 6.44 -7.81
CA ASP A 240 1.26 5.53 -6.94
C ASP A 240 0.72 4.10 -7.11
N LEU A 241 -0.60 3.95 -7.13
CA LEU A 241 -1.24 2.66 -7.41
C LEU A 241 -0.77 2.07 -8.74
N ALA A 242 -0.64 2.87 -9.79
CA ALA A 242 -0.19 2.41 -11.10
C ALA A 242 1.22 1.77 -11.07
N GLN A 243 2.08 2.18 -10.13
CA GLN A 243 3.41 1.61 -9.96
C GLN A 243 3.40 0.20 -9.36
N LEU A 244 2.27 -0.25 -8.80
CA LEU A 244 2.11 -1.61 -8.29
C LEU A 244 1.79 -2.64 -9.39
N GLN A 245 1.62 -2.22 -10.64
CA GLN A 245 1.30 -3.11 -11.79
C GLN A 245 2.25 -4.31 -11.94
N PRO A 246 3.57 -4.20 -11.70
CA PRO A 246 4.49 -5.34 -11.84
C PRO A 246 4.38 -6.40 -10.73
N ILE A 247 3.68 -6.11 -9.63
CA ILE A 247 3.62 -7.01 -8.46
C ILE A 247 2.73 -8.21 -8.76
N PRO A 248 3.24 -9.46 -8.75
CA PRO A 248 2.43 -10.61 -9.11
C PRO A 248 1.43 -11.01 -7.99
N PRO A 249 0.33 -11.68 -8.33
CA PRO A 249 -0.49 -12.40 -7.35
C PRO A 249 0.34 -13.39 -6.51
N GLY A 250 -0.04 -13.58 -5.25
CA GLY A 250 0.71 -14.36 -4.28
C GLY A 250 1.77 -13.55 -3.52
N THR A 251 2.05 -12.29 -3.91
CA THR A 251 3.01 -11.44 -3.19
C THR A 251 2.55 -11.23 -1.75
N PRO A 252 3.41 -11.51 -0.75
CA PRO A 252 3.10 -11.30 0.66
C PRO A 252 2.84 -9.83 1.00
N ILE A 253 1.90 -9.62 1.91
CA ILE A 253 1.57 -8.31 2.50
C ILE A 253 1.64 -8.44 4.01
N VAL A 254 2.43 -7.59 4.67
CA VAL A 254 2.42 -7.42 6.12
C VAL A 254 1.69 -6.12 6.44
N ILE A 255 0.61 -6.20 7.21
CA ILE A 255 -0.11 -5.04 7.70
C ILE A 255 0.18 -4.91 9.20
N THR A 256 0.77 -3.79 9.61
CA THR A 256 1.27 -3.60 10.98
C THR A 256 0.91 -2.23 11.54
N ALA A 257 0.75 -2.19 12.86
CA ALA A 257 0.66 -0.95 13.64
C ALA A 257 1.98 -0.64 14.39
N GLU A 258 3.01 -1.45 14.25
CA GLU A 258 4.29 -1.21 14.90
C GLU A 258 4.93 0.07 14.35
N PRO A 259 5.36 0.99 15.23
CA PRO A 259 6.12 2.14 14.77
C PRO A 259 7.42 1.65 14.12
N PRO A 260 7.95 2.37 13.09
CA PRO A 260 9.27 2.06 12.59
C PRO A 260 10.24 2.08 13.77
N SER A 261 10.98 0.96 13.97
CA SER A 261 11.95 0.86 15.07
C SER A 261 12.87 2.07 15.05
N PRO A 262 13.01 2.80 16.18
CA PRO A 262 14.00 3.85 16.27
C PRO A 262 15.38 3.22 16.10
N TRP A 263 16.24 3.92 15.42
CA TRP A 263 17.65 3.58 15.16
C TRP A 263 18.48 3.52 16.44
#